data_312392d9c2bad6ea794b953a95a314b4
#
_entry.id   312392d9c2bad6ea794b953a95a314b4
#
_cell.length_a   1.000
_cell.length_b   1.000
_cell.length_c   1.000
_cell.angle_alpha   90.00
_cell.angle_beta   90.00
_cell.angle_gamma   90.00
#
_symmetry.space_group_name_H-M   'P 1'
#
loop_
_entity.id
_entity.type
_entity.pdbx_description
1 polymer ?
#
loop_
_entity_poly.entity_id
_entity_poly.type
_entity_poly.pdbx_seq_one_letter_code
_entity_poly.pdbx_strand_id
1 'polypeptide(L)'
;MTCEHWRGDSAELKNERSRAITLLCLMDWQAFWLTFRLAVIVTAVLLALGLPIAYWIAFSRWRWKFLCEAVVALPIVLPPTVLGFYVLIALGARSPLGRWWQSITGHTLAFTFEGLVIGSVIYSLPFAVQPFAASFSAVDRRLLNASAVLGVSKFRTFWRVIIPLSFSGLVTGGALTFAHTIGEFGVVLMVGGNIPGVTRTLSINIFDQVQDLNYSAANTTSLVLLLIAFVLLSVVYSFNRRVWSLWPRP
;
A
#
# COMPACT_ATOMS: atom_id res chain seq x y z
N MET A 1 26.92 28.93 42.54
CA MET A 1 26.37 28.88 41.19
C MET A 1 27.32 27.96 40.43
N THR A 2 27.09 26.75 39.99
CA THR A 2 25.88 26.06 39.57
C THR A 2 26.25 24.68 39.04
N CYS A 3 26.29 23.66 39.90
CA CYS A 3 26.47 22.27 39.47
C CYS A 3 25.16 21.46 39.45
N GLU A 4 24.02 22.08 39.80
CA GLU A 4 22.72 21.40 39.88
C GLU A 4 21.97 21.32 38.54
N HIS A 5 22.24 22.20 37.59
CA HIS A 5 21.53 22.22 36.31
C HIS A 5 21.94 21.09 35.33
N TRP A 6 23.12 20.51 35.48
CA TRP A 6 23.63 19.41 34.63
C TRP A 6 23.20 18.00 35.06
N ARG A 7 22.68 17.83 36.26
CA ARG A 7 22.18 16.51 36.74
C ARG A 7 20.76 16.20 36.26
N GLY A 8 19.97 17.21 35.92
CA GLY A 8 18.62 17.03 35.37
C GLY A 8 18.61 16.40 33.98
N ASP A 9 19.44 16.91 33.07
CA ASP A 9 19.51 16.45 31.70
C ASP A 9 19.91 14.97 31.53
N SER A 10 20.87 14.51 32.36
CA SER A 10 21.32 13.12 32.26
C SER A 10 20.30 12.10 32.80
N ALA A 11 19.48 12.49 33.77
CA ALA A 11 18.42 11.67 34.35
C ALA A 11 17.21 11.61 33.41
N GLU A 12 16.85 12.74 32.76
CA GLU A 12 15.80 12.83 31.76
C GLU A 12 16.15 12.03 30.50
N LEU A 13 17.36 12.18 29.96
CA LEU A 13 17.86 11.41 28.83
C LEU A 13 17.92 9.90 29.11
N LYS A 14 18.25 9.53 30.36
CA LYS A 14 18.28 8.13 30.80
C LYS A 14 16.87 7.55 30.93
N ASN A 15 15.91 8.37 31.37
CA ASN A 15 14.49 8.03 31.47
C ASN A 15 13.84 7.92 30.07
N GLU A 16 14.17 8.83 29.14
CA GLU A 16 13.70 8.74 27.76
C GLU A 16 14.27 7.52 27.02
N ARG A 17 15.57 7.21 27.18
CA ARG A 17 16.15 5.98 26.64
C ARG A 17 15.51 4.73 27.22
N SER A 18 15.26 4.70 28.52
CA SER A 18 14.57 3.59 29.17
C SER A 18 13.15 3.41 28.63
N ARG A 19 12.41 4.51 28.45
CA ARG A 19 11.06 4.49 27.85
C ARG A 19 11.10 4.01 26.40
N ALA A 20 12.05 4.50 25.60
CA ALA A 20 12.18 4.08 24.21
C ALA A 20 12.51 2.58 24.08
N ILE A 21 13.39 2.05 24.95
CA ILE A 21 13.72 0.63 24.98
C ILE A 21 12.50 -0.19 25.41
N THR A 22 11.76 0.25 26.42
CA THR A 22 10.52 -0.41 26.88
C THR A 22 9.45 -0.40 25.78
N LEU A 23 9.30 0.70 25.04
CA LEU A 23 8.39 0.82 23.91
C LEU A 23 8.76 -0.14 22.78
N LEU A 24 10.05 -0.29 22.47
CA LEU A 24 10.54 -1.22 21.45
C LEU A 24 10.34 -2.70 21.87
N CYS A 25 10.46 -3.01 23.18
CA CYS A 25 10.20 -4.36 23.70
C CYS A 25 8.72 -4.75 23.69
N LEU A 26 7.80 -3.78 23.69
CA LEU A 26 6.34 -4.01 23.64
C LEU A 26 5.82 -4.22 22.22
N MET A 27 6.62 -3.94 21.19
CA MET A 27 6.22 -4.06 19.80
C MET A 27 6.41 -5.49 19.29
N ASP A 28 5.39 -6.03 18.64
CA ASP A 28 5.48 -7.31 17.94
C ASP A 28 6.26 -7.16 16.63
N TRP A 29 7.56 -7.48 16.69
CA TRP A 29 8.47 -7.40 15.54
C TRP A 29 8.10 -8.37 14.42
N GLN A 30 7.43 -9.49 14.73
CA GLN A 30 6.96 -10.43 13.72
C GLN A 30 5.82 -9.80 12.91
N ALA A 31 4.84 -9.20 13.59
CA ALA A 31 3.75 -8.48 12.94
C ALA A 31 4.25 -7.27 12.13
N PHE A 32 5.26 -6.53 12.65
CA PHE A 32 5.91 -5.43 11.93
C PHE A 32 6.53 -5.88 10.62
N TRP A 33 7.39 -6.90 10.68
CA TRP A 33 8.09 -7.40 9.50
C TRP A 33 7.14 -8.00 8.47
N LEU A 34 6.11 -8.73 8.94
CA LEU A 34 5.07 -9.29 8.09
C LEU A 34 4.30 -8.21 7.35
N THR A 35 3.87 -7.15 8.07
CA THR A 35 3.15 -6.01 7.48
C THR A 35 4.01 -5.28 6.45
N PHE A 36 5.28 -5.02 6.78
CA PHE A 36 6.22 -4.37 5.87
C PHE A 36 6.44 -5.19 4.60
N ARG A 37 6.70 -6.50 4.74
CA ARG A 37 6.87 -7.43 3.63
C ARG A 37 5.61 -7.48 2.75
N LEU A 38 4.42 -7.54 3.37
CA LEU A 38 3.14 -7.52 2.66
C LEU A 38 3.02 -6.23 1.84
N ALA A 39 3.25 -5.06 2.45
CA ALA A 39 3.13 -3.77 1.77
C ALA A 39 4.11 -3.62 0.59
N VAL A 40 5.37 -4.08 0.75
CA VAL A 40 6.36 -4.06 -0.34
C VAL A 40 5.91 -4.94 -1.50
N ILE A 41 5.49 -6.18 -1.22
CA ILE A 41 5.08 -7.13 -2.27
C ILE A 41 3.82 -6.63 -2.98
N VAL A 42 2.80 -6.18 -2.24
CA VAL A 42 1.55 -5.64 -2.81
C VAL A 42 1.84 -4.43 -3.68
N THR A 43 2.69 -3.51 -3.22
CA THR A 43 3.09 -2.34 -3.99
C THR A 43 3.83 -2.74 -5.28
N ALA A 44 4.77 -3.68 -5.21
CA ALA A 44 5.49 -4.18 -6.39
C ALA A 44 4.55 -4.85 -7.41
N VAL A 45 3.62 -5.68 -6.93
CA VAL A 45 2.60 -6.33 -7.76
C VAL A 45 1.69 -5.29 -8.42
N LEU A 46 1.24 -4.28 -7.65
CA LEU A 46 0.37 -3.21 -8.17
C LEU A 46 1.12 -2.22 -9.08
N LEU A 47 2.42 -2.03 -8.92
CA LEU A 47 3.22 -1.35 -9.93
C LEU A 47 3.26 -2.16 -11.23
N ALA A 48 3.45 -3.47 -11.16
CA ALA A 48 3.51 -4.32 -12.34
C ALA A 48 2.16 -4.46 -13.06
N LEU A 49 1.06 -4.69 -12.32
CA LEU A 49 -0.27 -4.90 -12.87
C LEU A 49 -1.05 -3.59 -13.07
N GLY A 50 -0.89 -2.64 -12.19
CA GLY A 50 -1.61 -1.36 -12.20
C GLY A 50 -1.16 -0.44 -13.35
N LEU A 51 0.13 -0.45 -13.72
CA LEU A 51 0.62 0.37 -14.84
C LEU A 51 -0.06 0.02 -16.18
N PRO A 52 -0.12 -1.25 -16.63
CA PRO A 52 -0.84 -1.59 -17.87
C PRO A 52 -2.35 -1.31 -17.78
N ILE A 53 -2.98 -1.54 -16.62
CA ILE A 53 -4.39 -1.23 -16.41
C ILE A 53 -4.62 0.28 -16.53
N ALA A 54 -3.81 1.09 -15.84
CA ALA A 54 -3.89 2.55 -15.87
C ALA A 54 -3.61 3.11 -17.27
N TYR A 55 -2.62 2.56 -17.97
CA TYR A 55 -2.32 2.92 -19.36
C TYR A 55 -3.52 2.65 -20.28
N TRP A 56 -4.13 1.47 -20.14
CA TRP A 56 -5.30 1.13 -20.92
C TRP A 56 -6.47 2.06 -20.61
N ILE A 57 -6.75 2.35 -19.34
CA ILE A 57 -7.79 3.30 -18.91
C ILE A 57 -7.53 4.70 -19.49
N ALA A 58 -6.29 5.21 -19.41
CA ALA A 58 -5.96 6.56 -19.85
C ALA A 58 -6.11 6.76 -21.36
N PHE A 59 -5.74 5.77 -22.18
CA PHE A 59 -5.65 5.92 -23.62
C PHE A 59 -6.68 5.14 -24.42
N SER A 60 -7.49 4.28 -23.77
CA SER A 60 -8.56 3.52 -24.45
C SER A 60 -9.68 4.44 -24.93
N ARG A 61 -10.14 4.18 -26.17
CA ARG A 61 -11.33 4.80 -26.78
C ARG A 61 -12.57 3.92 -26.66
N TRP A 62 -12.47 2.83 -25.90
CA TRP A 62 -13.59 1.92 -25.76
C TRP A 62 -14.74 2.58 -24.98
N ARG A 63 -15.95 2.53 -25.54
CA ARG A 63 -17.16 3.19 -24.99
C ARG A 63 -17.53 2.69 -23.58
N TRP A 64 -17.20 1.47 -23.26
CA TRP A 64 -17.53 0.83 -21.99
C TRP A 64 -16.39 0.89 -20.95
N LYS A 65 -15.36 1.70 -21.20
CA LYS A 65 -14.22 1.81 -20.26
C LYS A 65 -14.64 2.25 -18.84
N PHE A 66 -15.76 2.99 -18.73
CA PHE A 66 -16.32 3.41 -17.45
C PHE A 66 -16.67 2.23 -16.54
N LEU A 67 -17.02 1.06 -17.08
CA LEU A 67 -17.26 -0.15 -16.29
C LEU A 67 -15.96 -0.67 -15.66
N CYS A 68 -14.85 -0.63 -16.40
CA CYS A 68 -13.55 -1.01 -15.85
C CYS A 68 -13.08 0.00 -14.80
N GLU A 69 -13.30 1.30 -15.04
CA GLU A 69 -13.04 2.35 -14.05
C GLU A 69 -13.87 2.12 -12.78
N ALA A 70 -15.13 1.77 -12.90
CA ALA A 70 -16.03 1.44 -11.80
C ALA A 70 -15.54 0.18 -11.03
N VAL A 71 -15.16 -0.88 -11.75
CA VAL A 71 -14.63 -2.11 -11.12
C VAL A 71 -13.33 -1.83 -10.35
N VAL A 72 -12.44 -1.02 -10.93
CA VAL A 72 -11.20 -0.61 -10.25
C VAL A 72 -11.50 0.24 -9.02
N ALA A 73 -12.51 1.11 -9.06
CA ALA A 73 -12.87 1.97 -7.93
C ALA A 73 -13.72 1.26 -6.86
N LEU A 74 -14.34 0.12 -7.20
CA LEU A 74 -15.27 -0.60 -6.33
C LEU A 74 -14.74 -0.88 -4.91
N PRO A 75 -13.46 -1.27 -4.73
CA PRO A 75 -12.90 -1.53 -3.41
C PRO A 75 -12.93 -0.32 -2.45
N ILE A 76 -12.91 0.92 -2.95
CA ILE A 76 -12.99 2.11 -2.10
C ILE A 76 -14.38 2.26 -1.48
N VAL A 77 -15.42 1.87 -2.22
CA VAL A 77 -16.83 2.07 -1.82
C VAL A 77 -17.32 0.92 -0.95
N LEU A 78 -16.83 -0.29 -1.20
CA LEU A 78 -17.24 -1.47 -0.44
C LEU A 78 -16.64 -1.46 0.97
N PRO A 79 -17.43 -1.82 1.99
CA PRO A 79 -16.87 -2.09 3.31
C PRO A 79 -15.77 -3.17 3.21
N PRO A 80 -14.61 -2.98 3.88
CA PRO A 80 -13.49 -3.92 3.81
C PRO A 80 -13.88 -5.36 4.17
N THR A 81 -14.79 -5.53 5.12
CA THR A 81 -15.31 -6.83 5.54
C THR A 81 -16.11 -7.52 4.45
N VAL A 82 -16.89 -6.78 3.65
CA VAL A 82 -17.66 -7.34 2.53
C VAL A 82 -16.72 -7.83 1.44
N LEU A 83 -15.75 -7.01 1.06
CA LEU A 83 -14.76 -7.41 0.07
C LEU A 83 -13.94 -8.59 0.57
N GLY A 84 -13.47 -8.55 1.81
CA GLY A 84 -12.72 -9.64 2.44
C GLY A 84 -13.50 -10.95 2.46
N PHE A 85 -14.80 -10.89 2.74
CA PHE A 85 -15.69 -12.06 2.70
C PHE A 85 -15.76 -12.70 1.31
N TYR A 86 -15.98 -11.90 0.26
CA TYR A 86 -16.01 -12.43 -1.11
C TYR A 86 -14.66 -12.98 -1.55
N VAL A 87 -13.56 -12.32 -1.18
CA VAL A 87 -12.21 -12.84 -1.45
C VAL A 87 -11.98 -14.14 -0.70
N LEU A 88 -12.37 -14.24 0.58
CA LEU A 88 -12.27 -15.47 1.36
C LEU A 88 -13.02 -16.65 0.70
N ILE A 89 -14.25 -16.40 0.22
CA ILE A 89 -15.01 -17.44 -0.50
C ILE A 89 -14.29 -17.84 -1.80
N ALA A 90 -13.79 -16.86 -2.55
CA ALA A 90 -13.09 -17.12 -3.82
C ALA A 90 -11.77 -17.88 -3.63
N LEU A 91 -11.06 -17.65 -2.52
CA LEU A 91 -9.80 -18.34 -2.20
C LEU A 91 -9.99 -19.61 -1.37
N GLY A 92 -11.20 -19.86 -0.85
CA GLY A 92 -11.50 -20.99 0.01
C GLY A 92 -11.37 -22.35 -0.70
N ALA A 93 -11.12 -23.41 0.06
CA ALA A 93 -10.89 -24.77 -0.45
C ALA A 93 -12.05 -25.35 -1.28
N ARG A 94 -13.25 -24.80 -1.16
CA ARG A 94 -14.43 -25.24 -1.93
C ARG A 94 -14.59 -24.53 -3.27
N SER A 95 -13.89 -23.41 -3.48
CA SER A 95 -13.94 -22.65 -4.73
C SER A 95 -13.15 -23.34 -5.86
N PRO A 96 -13.45 -23.09 -7.12
CA PRO A 96 -12.64 -23.58 -8.23
C PRO A 96 -11.18 -23.12 -8.16
N LEU A 97 -10.96 -21.84 -7.80
CA LEU A 97 -9.63 -21.27 -7.67
C LEU A 97 -8.85 -21.87 -6.49
N GLY A 98 -9.51 -22.03 -5.33
CA GLY A 98 -8.89 -22.66 -4.16
C GLY A 98 -8.54 -24.13 -4.39
N ARG A 99 -9.41 -24.90 -5.06
CA ARG A 99 -9.13 -26.28 -5.43
C ARG A 99 -7.97 -26.41 -6.42
N TRP A 100 -7.96 -25.55 -7.43
CA TRP A 100 -6.86 -25.50 -8.39
C TRP A 100 -5.53 -25.21 -7.69
N TRP A 101 -5.50 -24.19 -6.82
CA TRP A 101 -4.30 -23.87 -6.04
C TRP A 101 -3.86 -25.05 -5.16
N GLN A 102 -4.79 -25.65 -4.42
CA GLN A 102 -4.51 -26.76 -3.54
C GLN A 102 -3.98 -28.00 -4.29
N SER A 103 -4.42 -28.22 -5.53
CA SER A 103 -3.91 -29.33 -6.36
C SER A 103 -2.46 -29.15 -6.78
N ILE A 104 -1.96 -27.89 -6.85
CA ILE A 104 -0.58 -27.57 -7.25
C ILE A 104 0.34 -27.45 -6.03
N THR A 105 -0.13 -26.81 -4.96
CA THR A 105 0.72 -26.46 -3.82
C THR A 105 0.54 -27.36 -2.61
N GLY A 106 -0.54 -28.14 -2.55
CA GLY A 106 -0.87 -29.02 -1.44
C GLY A 106 -1.50 -28.31 -0.22
N HIS A 107 -1.64 -26.97 -0.23
CA HIS A 107 -2.24 -26.23 0.87
C HIS A 107 -3.33 -25.25 0.38
N THR A 108 -4.19 -24.80 1.33
CA THR A 108 -5.24 -23.81 1.02
C THR A 108 -4.63 -22.43 0.82
N LEU A 109 -5.26 -21.61 0.00
CA LEU A 109 -4.84 -20.22 -0.24
C LEU A 109 -5.36 -19.27 0.86
N ALA A 110 -6.55 -19.53 1.40
CA ALA A 110 -7.07 -18.80 2.55
C ALA A 110 -6.24 -19.09 3.81
N PHE A 111 -6.11 -18.12 4.69
CA PHE A 111 -5.34 -18.16 5.93
C PHE A 111 -3.82 -18.35 5.73
N THR A 112 -3.31 -17.92 4.58
CA THR A 112 -1.88 -17.92 4.25
C THR A 112 -1.40 -16.52 3.89
N PHE A 113 -0.08 -16.33 3.83
CA PHE A 113 0.51 -15.06 3.40
C PHE A 113 0.17 -14.74 1.93
N GLU A 114 0.11 -15.75 1.06
CA GLU A 114 -0.29 -15.60 -0.34
C GLU A 114 -1.74 -15.10 -0.46
N GLY A 115 -2.63 -15.63 0.37
CA GLY A 115 -4.01 -15.15 0.46
C GLY A 115 -4.11 -13.70 0.89
N LEU A 116 -3.26 -13.27 1.86
CA LEU A 116 -3.15 -11.87 2.25
C LEU A 116 -2.71 -11.00 1.08
N VAL A 117 -1.67 -11.42 0.34
CA VAL A 117 -1.18 -10.67 -0.83
C VAL A 117 -2.30 -10.46 -1.84
N ILE A 118 -3.07 -11.52 -2.17
CA ILE A 118 -4.18 -11.42 -3.15
C ILE A 118 -5.26 -10.48 -2.63
N GLY A 119 -5.69 -10.63 -1.39
CA GLY A 119 -6.70 -9.77 -0.78
C GLY A 119 -6.29 -8.30 -0.79
N SER A 120 -5.06 -8.03 -0.35
CA SER A 120 -4.50 -6.68 -0.30
C SER A 120 -4.27 -6.08 -1.68
N VAL A 121 -3.87 -6.86 -2.69
CA VAL A 121 -3.76 -6.40 -4.09
C VAL A 121 -5.11 -5.95 -4.62
N ILE A 122 -6.18 -6.73 -4.39
CA ILE A 122 -7.53 -6.38 -4.84
C ILE A 122 -8.01 -5.11 -4.13
N TYR A 123 -7.82 -5.02 -2.81
CA TYR A 123 -8.29 -3.91 -2.02
C TYR A 123 -7.50 -2.62 -2.26
N SER A 124 -6.18 -2.72 -2.47
CA SER A 124 -5.31 -1.57 -2.74
C SER A 124 -5.26 -1.16 -4.21
N LEU A 125 -5.91 -1.91 -5.12
CA LEU A 125 -5.90 -1.66 -6.57
C LEU A 125 -6.24 -0.21 -6.96
N PRO A 126 -7.29 0.43 -6.42
CA PRO A 126 -7.64 1.80 -6.80
C PRO A 126 -6.58 2.83 -6.38
N PHE A 127 -5.86 2.60 -5.28
CA PHE A 127 -4.82 3.50 -4.79
C PHE A 127 -3.57 3.54 -5.68
N ALA A 128 -3.36 2.50 -6.48
CA ALA A 128 -2.34 2.46 -7.53
C ALA A 128 -2.89 2.99 -8.86
N VAL A 129 -3.97 2.40 -9.34
CA VAL A 129 -4.45 2.61 -10.73
C VAL A 129 -4.97 4.02 -10.96
N GLN A 130 -5.70 4.61 -9.99
CA GLN A 130 -6.27 5.95 -10.18
C GLN A 130 -5.19 7.05 -10.32
N PRO A 131 -4.19 7.17 -9.44
CA PRO A 131 -3.11 8.14 -9.63
C PRO A 131 -2.29 7.90 -10.91
N PHE A 132 -2.06 6.62 -11.27
CA PHE A 132 -1.36 6.30 -12.51
C PHE A 132 -2.16 6.76 -13.73
N ALA A 133 -3.45 6.40 -13.80
CA ALA A 133 -4.33 6.79 -14.90
C ALA A 133 -4.47 8.31 -15.02
N ALA A 134 -4.61 9.01 -13.89
CA ALA A 134 -4.66 10.48 -13.86
C ALA A 134 -3.38 11.10 -14.41
N SER A 135 -2.20 10.61 -13.99
CA SER A 135 -0.93 11.13 -14.47
C SER A 135 -0.66 10.83 -15.94
N PHE A 136 -1.06 9.64 -16.42
CA PHE A 136 -0.99 9.29 -17.84
C PHE A 136 -1.91 10.17 -18.70
N SER A 137 -3.12 10.44 -18.21
CA SER A 137 -4.08 11.31 -18.90
C SER A 137 -3.63 12.76 -18.97
N ALA A 138 -2.78 13.21 -18.06
CA ALA A 138 -2.22 14.56 -18.02
C ALA A 138 -1.07 14.77 -19.03
N VAL A 139 -0.55 13.71 -19.65
CA VAL A 139 0.50 13.83 -20.69
C VAL A 139 -0.07 14.51 -21.93
N ASP A 140 0.58 15.58 -22.41
CA ASP A 140 0.14 16.33 -23.59
C ASP A 140 0.09 15.41 -24.84
N ARG A 141 -1.09 15.33 -25.44
CA ARG A 141 -1.32 14.55 -26.68
C ARG A 141 -0.44 15.01 -27.83
N ARG A 142 0.02 16.27 -27.84
CA ARG A 142 0.92 16.79 -28.88
C ARG A 142 2.24 16.03 -28.88
N LEU A 143 2.79 15.71 -27.69
CA LEU A 143 4.00 14.92 -27.56
C LEU A 143 3.83 13.49 -28.09
N LEU A 144 2.67 12.88 -27.83
CA LEU A 144 2.34 11.55 -28.32
C LEU A 144 2.19 11.53 -29.83
N ASN A 145 1.53 12.56 -30.39
CA ASN A 145 1.36 12.71 -31.85
C ASN A 145 2.72 12.98 -32.52
N ALA A 146 3.59 13.83 -31.95
CA ALA A 146 4.92 14.06 -32.47
C ALA A 146 5.77 12.76 -32.49
N SER A 147 5.69 11.97 -31.42
CA SER A 147 6.33 10.63 -31.40
C SER A 147 5.84 9.72 -32.51
N ALA A 148 4.53 9.75 -32.79
CA ALA A 148 3.94 8.93 -33.87
C ALA A 148 4.39 9.40 -35.26
N VAL A 149 4.43 10.72 -35.51
CA VAL A 149 4.92 11.30 -36.78
C VAL A 149 6.39 10.95 -37.04
N LEU A 150 7.20 10.91 -35.95
CA LEU A 150 8.61 10.48 -36.04
C LEU A 150 8.80 8.97 -36.18
N GLY A 151 7.72 8.18 -36.32
CA GLY A 151 7.76 6.72 -36.46
C GLY A 151 8.19 5.97 -35.20
N VAL A 152 8.16 6.60 -34.03
CA VAL A 152 8.54 5.95 -32.77
C VAL A 152 7.47 4.94 -32.35
N SER A 153 7.88 3.71 -32.02
CA SER A 153 6.94 2.66 -31.57
C SER A 153 6.22 3.04 -30.26
N LYS A 154 4.97 2.58 -30.08
CA LYS A 154 4.18 2.83 -28.87
C LYS A 154 4.91 2.41 -27.57
N PHE A 155 5.63 1.29 -27.60
CA PHE A 155 6.42 0.81 -26.47
C PHE A 155 7.56 1.78 -26.11
N ARG A 156 8.28 2.31 -27.11
CA ARG A 156 9.34 3.30 -26.89
C ARG A 156 8.78 4.64 -26.40
N THR A 157 7.65 5.09 -26.95
CA THR A 157 6.92 6.28 -26.47
C THR A 157 6.48 6.11 -25.02
N PHE A 158 5.98 4.94 -24.63
CA PHE A 158 5.61 4.65 -23.24
C PHE A 158 6.80 4.85 -22.30
N TRP A 159 7.93 4.18 -22.56
CA TRP A 159 9.08 4.23 -21.66
C TRP A 159 9.87 5.55 -21.70
N ARG A 160 9.92 6.25 -22.84
CA ARG A 160 10.73 7.45 -23.00
C ARG A 160 9.96 8.77 -22.84
N VAL A 161 8.66 8.75 -22.96
CA VAL A 161 7.82 9.95 -22.88
C VAL A 161 6.81 9.83 -21.73
N ILE A 162 5.94 8.80 -21.74
CA ILE A 162 4.83 8.72 -20.79
C ILE A 162 5.36 8.48 -19.37
N ILE A 163 6.18 7.47 -19.15
CA ILE A 163 6.71 7.12 -17.82
C ILE A 163 7.46 8.30 -17.17
N PRO A 164 8.43 8.96 -17.84
CA PRO A 164 9.15 10.08 -17.24
C PRO A 164 8.25 11.28 -16.90
N LEU A 165 7.31 11.63 -17.78
CA LEU A 165 6.39 12.75 -17.57
C LEU A 165 5.33 12.44 -16.48
N SER A 166 5.04 11.19 -16.24
CA SER A 166 4.08 10.73 -15.23
C SER A 166 4.74 10.30 -13.92
N PHE A 167 6.07 10.44 -13.79
CA PHE A 167 6.84 9.87 -12.69
C PHE A 167 6.33 10.29 -11.30
N SER A 168 5.94 11.56 -11.11
CA SER A 168 5.39 12.04 -9.84
C SER A 168 4.09 11.32 -9.45
N GLY A 169 3.20 11.07 -10.42
CA GLY A 169 1.97 10.30 -10.19
C GLY A 169 2.23 8.82 -9.89
N LEU A 170 3.26 8.25 -10.50
CA LEU A 170 3.66 6.86 -10.23
C LEU A 170 4.21 6.71 -8.80
N VAL A 171 5.07 7.65 -8.37
CA VAL A 171 5.57 7.69 -6.99
C VAL A 171 4.42 7.88 -6.00
N THR A 172 3.50 8.78 -6.30
CA THR A 172 2.32 9.01 -5.45
C THR A 172 1.45 7.77 -5.33
N GLY A 173 1.11 7.12 -6.44
CA GLY A 173 0.29 5.91 -6.43
C GLY A 173 0.97 4.74 -5.72
N GLY A 174 2.28 4.54 -5.93
CA GLY A 174 3.06 3.55 -5.21
C GLY A 174 3.07 3.79 -3.70
N ALA A 175 3.29 5.03 -3.28
CA ALA A 175 3.32 5.39 -1.87
C ALA A 175 1.93 5.31 -1.20
N LEU A 176 0.86 5.71 -1.90
CA LEU A 176 -0.51 5.55 -1.40
C LEU A 176 -0.87 4.07 -1.25
N THR A 177 -0.49 3.22 -2.21
CA THR A 177 -0.66 1.77 -2.14
C THR A 177 0.06 1.19 -0.94
N PHE A 178 1.32 1.56 -0.74
CA PHE A 178 2.13 1.10 0.38
C PHE A 178 1.53 1.54 1.72
N ALA A 179 1.18 2.82 1.87
CA ALA A 179 0.57 3.37 3.09
C ALA A 179 -0.78 2.71 3.39
N HIS A 180 -1.62 2.51 2.36
CA HIS A 180 -2.91 1.84 2.50
C HIS A 180 -2.73 0.40 2.97
N THR A 181 -1.81 -0.36 2.38
CA THR A 181 -1.56 -1.76 2.74
C THR A 181 -1.02 -1.91 4.16
N ILE A 182 -0.17 -0.98 4.64
CA ILE A 182 0.30 -0.99 6.04
C ILE A 182 -0.85 -0.83 7.03
N GLY A 183 -1.81 0.05 6.73
CA GLY A 183 -2.95 0.32 7.59
C GLY A 183 -4.14 -0.63 7.40
N GLU A 184 -4.05 -1.57 6.48
CA GLU A 184 -5.17 -2.46 6.14
C GLU A 184 -5.52 -3.41 7.31
N PHE A 185 -6.81 -3.51 7.59
CA PHE A 185 -7.33 -4.34 8.69
C PHE A 185 -8.44 -5.31 8.24
N GLY A 186 -9.50 -4.79 7.65
CA GLY A 186 -10.73 -5.56 7.45
C GLY A 186 -10.58 -6.73 6.48
N VAL A 187 -9.93 -6.52 5.32
CA VAL A 187 -9.70 -7.59 4.32
C VAL A 187 -8.68 -8.58 4.83
N VAL A 188 -7.55 -8.10 5.41
CA VAL A 188 -6.52 -9.00 5.94
C VAL A 188 -7.02 -9.86 7.09
N LEU A 189 -7.89 -9.33 7.96
CA LEU A 189 -8.50 -10.12 9.03
C LEU A 189 -9.42 -11.21 8.46
N MET A 190 -10.26 -10.87 7.48
CA MET A 190 -11.20 -11.83 6.89
C MET A 190 -10.50 -12.94 6.10
N VAL A 191 -9.47 -12.61 5.33
CA VAL A 191 -8.77 -13.56 4.45
C VAL A 191 -7.67 -14.32 5.17
N GLY A 192 -6.97 -13.66 6.08
CA GLY A 192 -5.82 -14.21 6.79
C GLY A 192 -6.13 -14.74 8.18
N GLY A 193 -7.23 -14.29 8.79
CA GLY A 193 -7.48 -14.52 10.21
C GLY A 193 -6.45 -13.79 11.08
N ASN A 194 -6.09 -14.42 12.19
CA ASN A 194 -5.16 -13.84 13.18
C ASN A 194 -4.14 -14.89 13.62
N ILE A 195 -3.31 -15.35 12.68
CA ILE A 195 -2.31 -16.40 12.95
C ILE A 195 -0.96 -15.73 13.23
N PRO A 196 -0.43 -15.82 14.47
CA PRO A 196 0.87 -15.23 14.83
C PRO A 196 1.99 -15.71 13.89
N GLY A 197 2.81 -14.76 13.41
CA GLY A 197 3.94 -15.06 12.52
C GLY A 197 3.60 -15.43 11.08
N VAL A 198 2.31 -15.65 10.74
CA VAL A 198 1.87 -16.07 9.40
C VAL A 198 0.99 -15.02 8.74
N THR A 199 -0.04 -14.53 9.44
CA THR A 199 -1.04 -13.59 8.89
C THR A 199 -1.38 -12.41 9.81
N ARG A 200 -0.89 -12.41 11.05
CA ARG A 200 -1.10 -11.31 11.99
C ARG A 200 -0.33 -10.07 11.55
N THR A 201 -1.04 -9.06 11.03
CA THR A 201 -0.48 -7.74 10.71
C THR A 201 -0.46 -6.83 11.93
N LEU A 202 0.23 -5.66 11.82
CA LEU A 202 0.23 -4.64 12.88
C LEU A 202 -1.17 -4.15 13.22
N SER A 203 -2.04 -3.96 12.22
CA SER A 203 -3.41 -3.52 12.43
C SER A 203 -4.23 -4.55 13.21
N ILE A 204 -4.04 -5.85 12.93
CA ILE A 204 -4.65 -6.95 13.68
C ILE A 204 -4.08 -7.00 15.11
N ASN A 205 -2.77 -6.83 15.27
CA ASN A 205 -2.12 -6.82 16.58
C ASN A 205 -2.63 -5.67 17.47
N ILE A 206 -2.81 -4.45 16.90
CA ILE A 206 -3.44 -3.33 17.62
C ILE A 206 -4.85 -3.69 18.08
N PHE A 207 -5.65 -4.30 17.21
CA PHE A 207 -7.02 -4.72 17.53
C PHE A 207 -7.03 -5.73 18.67
N ASP A 208 -6.17 -6.74 18.64
CA ASP A 208 -6.04 -7.75 19.72
C ASP A 208 -5.67 -7.09 21.05
N GLN A 209 -4.66 -6.20 21.04
CA GLN A 209 -4.23 -5.50 22.25
C GLN A 209 -5.36 -4.65 22.87
N VAL A 210 -6.23 -4.06 22.04
CA VAL A 210 -7.42 -3.33 22.50
C VAL A 210 -8.45 -4.28 23.08
N GLN A 211 -8.67 -5.44 22.46
CA GLN A 211 -9.60 -6.47 22.98
C GLN A 211 -9.12 -7.04 24.32
N ASP A 212 -7.82 -7.19 24.49
CA ASP A 212 -7.18 -7.64 25.74
C ASP A 212 -7.07 -6.53 26.80
N LEU A 213 -7.66 -5.33 26.54
CA LEU A 213 -7.60 -4.14 27.38
C LEU A 213 -6.16 -3.65 27.67
N ASN A 214 -5.20 -4.06 26.88
CA ASN A 214 -3.80 -3.62 26.97
C ASN A 214 -3.57 -2.34 26.16
N TYR A 215 -4.16 -1.26 26.62
CA TYR A 215 -4.09 0.03 25.92
C TYR A 215 -2.68 0.61 25.83
N SER A 216 -1.78 0.25 26.75
CA SER A 216 -0.39 0.72 26.69
C SER A 216 0.35 0.17 25.48
N ALA A 217 0.24 -1.14 25.23
CA ALA A 217 0.84 -1.79 24.06
C ALA A 217 0.16 -1.33 22.76
N ALA A 218 -1.19 -1.24 22.77
CA ALA A 218 -1.95 -0.74 21.62
C ALA A 218 -1.54 0.69 21.22
N ASN A 219 -1.38 1.59 22.21
CA ASN A 219 -0.95 2.97 21.97
C ASN A 219 0.46 3.02 21.38
N THR A 220 1.39 2.20 21.87
CA THR A 220 2.76 2.13 21.35
C THR A 220 2.79 1.70 19.91
N THR A 221 2.12 0.60 19.58
CA THR A 221 2.06 0.05 18.21
C THR A 221 1.37 1.04 17.26
N SER A 222 0.28 1.68 17.72
CA SER A 222 -0.46 2.69 16.95
C SER A 222 0.38 3.94 16.68
N LEU A 223 1.16 4.42 17.66
CA LEU A 223 2.04 5.57 17.50
C LEU A 223 3.14 5.29 16.47
N VAL A 224 3.74 4.12 16.50
CA VAL A 224 4.75 3.70 15.51
C VAL A 224 4.14 3.70 14.12
N LEU A 225 2.94 3.11 13.96
CA LEU A 225 2.24 3.06 12.67
C LEU A 225 1.90 4.45 12.15
N LEU A 226 1.42 5.34 13.02
CA LEU A 226 1.12 6.74 12.72
C LEU A 226 2.36 7.49 12.26
N LEU A 227 3.48 7.33 12.96
CA LEU A 227 4.75 7.98 12.59
C LEU A 227 5.27 7.48 11.25
N ILE A 228 5.20 6.18 10.97
CA ILE A 228 5.58 5.61 9.68
C ILE A 228 4.72 6.20 8.56
N ALA A 229 3.40 6.22 8.72
CA ALA A 229 2.48 6.78 7.74
C ALA A 229 2.73 8.28 7.52
N PHE A 230 2.93 9.05 8.59
CA PHE A 230 3.22 10.48 8.52
C PHE A 230 4.53 10.77 7.79
N VAL A 231 5.62 10.07 8.14
CA VAL A 231 6.93 10.22 7.48
C VAL A 231 6.82 9.87 6.00
N LEU A 232 6.20 8.74 5.68
CA LEU A 232 6.01 8.30 4.30
C LEU A 232 5.28 9.36 3.47
N LEU A 233 4.13 9.82 3.94
CA LEU A 233 3.35 10.85 3.25
C LEU A 233 4.11 12.17 3.15
N SER A 234 4.81 12.59 4.21
CA SER A 234 5.62 13.81 4.21
C SER A 234 6.74 13.76 3.15
N VAL A 235 7.42 12.61 3.04
CA VAL A 235 8.45 12.39 2.01
C VAL A 235 7.84 12.49 0.61
N VAL A 236 6.71 11.85 0.37
CA VAL A 236 6.02 11.86 -0.93
C VAL A 236 5.56 13.25 -1.32
N TYR A 237 4.91 13.97 -0.40
CA TYR A 237 4.47 15.34 -0.67
C TYR A 237 5.64 16.32 -0.86
N SER A 238 6.73 16.16 -0.10
CA SER A 238 7.96 16.95 -0.27
C SER A 238 8.59 16.70 -1.65
N PHE A 239 8.66 15.44 -2.06
CA PHE A 239 9.17 15.05 -3.38
C PHE A 239 8.31 15.63 -4.51
N ASN A 240 6.99 15.51 -4.40
CA ASN A 240 6.05 16.07 -5.38
C ASN A 240 6.21 17.60 -5.51
N ARG A 241 6.34 18.34 -4.40
CA ARG A 241 6.57 19.79 -4.45
C ARG A 241 7.83 20.15 -5.22
N ARG A 242 8.93 19.43 -5.05
CA ARG A 242 10.19 19.67 -5.78
C ARG A 242 10.05 19.40 -7.28
N VAL A 243 9.36 18.34 -7.66
CA VAL A 243 9.11 18.05 -9.08
C VAL A 243 8.26 19.14 -9.73
N TRP A 244 7.24 19.66 -9.04
CA TRP A 244 6.40 20.76 -9.53
C TRP A 244 7.14 22.09 -9.61
N SER A 245 8.13 22.36 -8.75
CA SER A 245 8.92 23.61 -8.78
C SER A 245 9.97 23.63 -9.89
N LEU A 246 10.40 22.47 -10.37
CA LEU A 246 11.37 22.34 -11.46
C LEU A 246 10.73 22.38 -12.86
N TRP A 247 9.40 22.33 -12.95
CA TRP A 247 8.66 22.40 -14.21
C TRP A 247 7.80 23.68 -14.23
N PRO A 248 8.18 24.73 -14.96
CA PRO A 248 7.36 25.92 -15.09
C PRO A 248 5.99 25.58 -15.70
N ARG A 249 4.91 26.05 -15.09
CA ARG A 249 3.58 25.98 -15.72
C ARG A 249 3.58 26.88 -16.95
N PRO A 250 2.99 26.44 -18.07
CA PRO A 250 2.74 27.30 -19.22
C PRO A 250 1.80 28.45 -18.89
#